data_f00ecdaf60c2e9b3816865013a4aaf56
#
_entry.id   f00ecdaf60c2e9b3816865013a4aaf56
#
_cell.length_a   1.000
_cell.length_b   1.000
_cell.length_c   1.000
_cell.angle_alpha   90.00
_cell.angle_beta   90.00
_cell.angle_gamma   90.00
#
_symmetry.space_group_name_H-M   'P 1'
#
loop_
_entity.id
_entity.type
_entity.pdbx_description
1 polymer ?
#
loop_
_entity_poly.entity_id
_entity_poly.type
_entity_poly.pdbx_seq_one_letter_code
_entity_poly.pdbx_strand_id
1 'polypeptide(L)'
;FTQFIVEGNSGSIQKVALGVDVRSGGGMEGVEKALEEIRLTGLEYEILFLDAEDEVLVKRYKETRRTHPLAGSGRVENGIREERRRLKYLKEHADYILDSSQLLTRELKAELDKIFVKNLGFKNLMITVLSFGFKYGIPSDSDLVFDVRFLPNPYYIDELRPLSGNDKPVSDYVMNCEASRIFLDKLADMVSFLIP
;
A
#
# COMPACT_ATOMS: atom_id res chain seq x y z
N PHE A 1 -4.21 26.40 -11.09
CA PHE A 1 -4.46 24.97 -11.06
C PHE A 1 -5.79 24.66 -11.75
N THR A 2 -6.90 25.15 -11.22
CA THR A 2 -8.27 24.99 -11.78
C THR A 2 -8.37 25.54 -13.20
N GLN A 3 -7.76 26.71 -13.46
CA GLN A 3 -7.76 27.35 -14.76
C GLN A 3 -7.07 26.48 -15.84
N PHE A 4 -5.96 25.81 -15.50
CA PHE A 4 -5.25 24.90 -16.41
C PHE A 4 -6.08 23.68 -16.80
N ILE A 5 -6.86 23.14 -15.86
CA ILE A 5 -7.74 21.99 -16.12
C ILE A 5 -8.93 22.39 -16.98
N VAL A 6 -9.51 23.56 -16.73
CA VAL A 6 -10.66 24.07 -17.51
C VAL A 6 -10.25 24.44 -18.93
N GLU A 7 -9.09 25.06 -19.13
CA GLU A 7 -8.56 25.40 -20.44
C GLU A 7 -8.09 24.16 -21.21
N GLY A 8 -7.57 23.12 -20.53
CA GLY A 8 -7.17 21.85 -21.15
C GLY A 8 -8.36 21.07 -21.75
N ASN A 9 -9.55 21.25 -21.21
CA ASN A 9 -10.77 20.55 -21.69
C ASN A 9 -11.29 21.07 -23.05
N SER A 10 -10.74 22.15 -23.56
CA SER A 10 -11.10 22.73 -24.89
C SER A 10 -10.27 22.18 -26.05
N GLY A 11 -9.33 21.24 -25.80
CA GLY A 11 -8.39 20.69 -26.78
C GLY A 11 -8.34 19.15 -26.81
N SER A 12 -7.37 18.60 -27.51
CA SER A 12 -7.16 17.16 -27.75
C SER A 12 -6.70 16.36 -26.52
N ILE A 13 -6.58 16.96 -25.34
CA ILE A 13 -6.09 16.33 -24.11
C ILE A 13 -7.27 15.69 -23.36
N GLN A 14 -7.32 14.37 -23.33
CA GLN A 14 -8.39 13.61 -22.68
C GLN A 14 -8.09 13.28 -21.21
N LYS A 15 -6.82 13.18 -20.82
CA LYS A 15 -6.40 12.85 -19.45
C LYS A 15 -5.21 13.71 -19.05
N VAL A 16 -5.24 14.23 -17.83
CA VAL A 16 -4.17 15.04 -17.23
C VAL A 16 -3.78 14.42 -15.90
N ALA A 17 -2.49 14.21 -15.66
CA ALA A 17 -1.97 13.84 -14.36
C ALA A 17 -1.20 15.02 -13.75
N LEU A 18 -1.53 15.35 -12.50
CA LEU A 18 -0.91 16.45 -11.76
C LEU A 18 -0.22 15.92 -10.52
N GLY A 19 1.08 16.20 -10.40
CA GLY A 19 1.84 15.91 -9.18
C GLY A 19 1.68 17.03 -8.16
N VAL A 20 1.23 16.68 -6.97
CA VAL A 20 1.07 17.60 -5.84
C VAL A 20 1.97 17.15 -4.69
N ASP A 21 2.76 18.05 -4.14
CA ASP A 21 3.57 17.80 -2.94
C ASP A 21 3.46 18.96 -1.96
N VAL A 22 4.03 18.83 -0.76
CA VAL A 22 4.01 19.86 0.29
C VAL A 22 4.69 21.16 -0.07
N ARG A 23 5.45 21.20 -1.18
CA ARG A 23 6.10 22.41 -1.73
C ARG A 23 5.23 23.12 -2.74
N SER A 24 4.10 22.52 -3.14
CA SER A 24 3.18 23.13 -4.09
C SER A 24 2.69 24.48 -3.56
N GLY A 25 2.84 25.52 -4.35
CA GLY A 25 2.55 26.89 -3.95
C GLY A 25 1.09 27.08 -3.52
N GLY A 26 0.88 27.80 -2.41
CA GLY A 26 -0.45 28.03 -1.84
C GLY A 26 -0.83 27.13 -0.67
N GLY A 27 0.03 26.17 -0.31
CA GLY A 27 -0.21 25.23 0.79
C GLY A 27 -1.30 24.19 0.47
N MET A 28 -1.52 23.26 1.41
CA MET A 28 -2.52 22.18 1.24
C MET A 28 -3.96 22.71 1.22
N GLU A 29 -4.25 23.81 1.94
CA GLU A 29 -5.56 24.47 1.88
C GLU A 29 -5.93 24.94 0.46
N GLY A 30 -4.93 25.38 -0.32
CA GLY A 30 -5.15 25.74 -1.72
C GLY A 30 -5.49 24.52 -2.60
N VAL A 31 -4.94 23.35 -2.29
CA VAL A 31 -5.25 22.10 -2.99
C VAL A 31 -6.67 21.63 -2.68
N GLU A 32 -7.07 21.66 -1.40
CA GLU A 32 -8.43 21.29 -0.97
C GLU A 32 -9.47 22.16 -1.67
N LYS A 33 -9.30 23.48 -1.67
CA LYS A 33 -10.18 24.41 -2.39
C LYS A 33 -10.23 24.14 -3.89
N ALA A 34 -9.09 23.87 -4.51
CA ALA A 34 -9.02 23.56 -5.94
C ALA A 34 -9.76 22.26 -6.28
N LEU A 35 -9.68 21.24 -5.44
CA LEU A 35 -10.42 19.98 -5.61
C LEU A 35 -11.94 20.22 -5.48
N GLU A 36 -12.34 21.04 -4.52
CA GLU A 36 -13.76 21.41 -4.36
C GLU A 36 -14.28 22.20 -5.56
N GLU A 37 -13.51 23.15 -6.08
CA GLU A 37 -13.84 23.88 -7.31
C GLU A 37 -13.98 22.94 -8.52
N ILE A 38 -13.05 21.99 -8.70
CA ILE A 38 -13.13 20.97 -9.77
C ILE A 38 -14.40 20.16 -9.64
N ARG A 39 -14.74 19.72 -8.44
CA ARG A 39 -15.97 18.97 -8.18
C ARG A 39 -17.22 19.77 -8.56
N LEU A 40 -17.24 21.07 -8.28
CA LEU A 40 -18.37 21.94 -8.65
C LEU A 40 -18.50 22.14 -10.18
N THR A 41 -17.42 21.96 -10.94
CA THR A 41 -17.49 22.02 -12.42
C THR A 41 -18.04 20.75 -13.05
N GLY A 42 -18.25 19.67 -12.28
CA GLY A 42 -18.69 18.36 -12.76
C GLY A 42 -17.60 17.57 -13.48
N LEU A 43 -16.35 17.99 -13.40
CA LEU A 43 -15.21 17.21 -13.92
C LEU A 43 -14.87 16.06 -12.96
N GLU A 44 -14.77 14.87 -13.51
CA GLU A 44 -14.31 13.71 -12.76
C GLU A 44 -12.79 13.76 -12.54
N TYR A 45 -12.36 13.45 -11.34
CA TYR A 45 -10.95 13.30 -11.00
C TYR A 45 -10.77 12.15 -10.02
N GLU A 46 -9.57 11.61 -10.00
CA GLU A 46 -9.16 10.56 -9.07
C GLU A 46 -7.88 10.98 -8.37
N ILE A 47 -7.79 10.68 -7.08
CA ILE A 47 -6.62 10.98 -6.24
C ILE A 47 -5.84 9.68 -6.01
N LEU A 48 -4.62 9.63 -6.54
CA LEU A 48 -3.65 8.62 -6.18
C LEU A 48 -2.73 9.15 -5.07
N PHE A 49 -2.75 8.50 -3.91
CA PHE A 49 -1.83 8.79 -2.81
C PHE A 49 -0.70 7.75 -2.80
N LEU A 50 0.52 8.22 -2.99
CA LEU A 50 1.72 7.37 -2.85
C LEU A 50 2.21 7.47 -1.41
N ASP A 51 2.22 6.36 -0.70
CA ASP A 51 2.72 6.27 0.67
C ASP A 51 4.01 5.43 0.76
N ALA A 52 4.67 5.49 1.89
CA ALA A 52 5.73 4.57 2.30
C ALA A 52 5.90 4.65 3.83
N GLU A 53 6.45 3.60 4.43
CA GLU A 53 6.81 3.58 5.85
C GLU A 53 7.81 4.68 6.20
N ASP A 54 7.70 5.25 7.41
CA ASP A 54 8.57 6.35 7.86
C ASP A 54 10.05 5.97 7.80
N GLU A 55 10.40 4.74 8.18
CA GLU A 55 11.78 4.24 8.16
C GLU A 55 12.33 4.18 6.73
N VAL A 56 11.51 3.77 5.78
CA VAL A 56 11.85 3.72 4.35
C VAL A 56 12.04 5.12 3.80
N LEU A 57 11.16 6.06 4.16
CA LEU A 57 11.31 7.46 3.77
C LEU A 57 12.59 8.08 4.31
N VAL A 58 12.88 7.87 5.60
CA VAL A 58 14.13 8.34 6.22
C VAL A 58 15.35 7.77 5.49
N LYS A 59 15.33 6.48 5.15
CA LYS A 59 16.41 5.83 4.40
C LYS A 59 16.59 6.46 3.01
N ARG A 60 15.50 6.66 2.26
CA ARG A 60 15.52 7.29 0.93
C ARG A 60 16.08 8.72 0.97
N TYR A 61 15.72 9.52 1.98
CA TYR A 61 16.29 10.85 2.18
C TYR A 61 17.79 10.82 2.46
N LYS A 62 18.27 9.86 3.29
CA LYS A 62 19.70 9.67 3.56
C LYS A 62 20.47 9.24 2.31
N GLU A 63 19.95 8.29 1.55
CA GLU A 63 20.57 7.79 0.32
C GLU A 63 20.73 8.89 -0.74
N THR A 64 19.72 9.74 -0.88
CA THR A 64 19.75 10.85 -1.86
C THR A 64 20.45 12.09 -1.34
N ARG A 65 20.89 12.11 -0.07
CA ARG A 65 21.51 13.27 0.60
C ARG A 65 20.67 14.56 0.49
N ARG A 66 19.35 14.41 0.47
CA ARG A 66 18.42 15.54 0.42
C ARG A 66 17.90 15.88 1.81
N THR A 67 17.71 17.16 2.08
CA THR A 67 16.99 17.61 3.27
C THR A 67 15.49 17.53 3.01
N HIS A 68 14.74 17.15 4.04
CA HIS A 68 13.29 17.17 3.93
C HIS A 68 12.78 18.62 3.88
N PRO A 69 11.88 18.99 2.95
CA PRO A 69 11.42 20.38 2.78
C PRO A 69 10.85 21.00 4.06
N LEU A 70 10.19 20.19 4.89
CA LEU A 70 9.56 20.64 6.14
C LEU A 70 10.42 20.41 7.39
N ALA A 71 11.62 19.87 7.25
CA ALA A 71 12.50 19.64 8.39
C ALA A 71 13.29 20.91 8.80
N GLY A 72 13.43 21.89 7.91
CA GLY A 72 14.29 23.05 8.14
C GLY A 72 15.73 22.61 8.46
N SER A 73 16.26 23.05 9.61
CA SER A 73 17.54 22.59 10.16
C SER A 73 17.41 21.34 11.05
N GLY A 74 16.19 20.79 11.19
CA GLY A 74 15.88 19.67 12.07
C GLY A 74 16.10 18.30 11.42
N ARG A 75 15.64 17.27 12.12
CA ARG A 75 15.72 15.88 11.68
C ARG A 75 14.68 15.57 10.61
N VAL A 76 15.04 14.70 9.66
CA VAL A 76 14.15 14.24 8.58
C VAL A 76 12.83 13.67 9.12
N GLU A 77 12.88 12.94 10.22
CA GLU A 77 11.72 12.34 10.87
C GLU A 77 10.64 13.36 11.28
N ASN A 78 11.08 14.56 11.73
CA ASN A 78 10.16 15.63 12.07
C ASN A 78 9.48 16.22 10.83
N GLY A 79 10.23 16.31 9.74
CA GLY A 79 9.70 16.77 8.45
C GLY A 79 8.64 15.78 7.91
N ILE A 80 8.91 14.48 7.95
CA ILE A 80 7.98 13.43 7.54
C ILE A 80 6.69 13.49 8.36
N ARG A 81 6.79 13.64 9.69
CA ARG A 81 5.61 13.74 10.55
C ARG A 81 4.74 14.95 10.21
N GLU A 82 5.38 16.10 9.97
CA GLU A 82 4.65 17.30 9.57
C GLU A 82 4.04 17.17 8.17
N GLU A 83 4.74 16.51 7.24
CA GLU A 83 4.20 16.19 5.91
C GLU A 83 2.95 15.31 6.01
N ARG A 84 3.01 14.23 6.78
CA ARG A 84 1.84 13.35 7.01
C ARG A 84 0.65 14.11 7.59
N ARG A 85 0.91 15.03 8.52
CA ARG A 85 -0.14 15.87 9.11
C ARG A 85 -0.81 16.76 8.05
N ARG A 86 -0.01 17.34 7.16
CA ARG A 86 -0.53 18.22 6.08
C ARG A 86 -1.25 17.43 5.00
N LEU A 87 -0.76 16.25 4.65
CA LEU A 87 -1.33 15.40 3.60
C LEU A 87 -2.50 14.53 4.08
N LYS A 88 -2.84 14.59 5.37
CA LYS A 88 -3.88 13.74 5.97
C LYS A 88 -5.20 13.80 5.19
N TYR A 89 -5.66 15.00 4.88
CA TYR A 89 -6.90 15.22 4.11
C TYR A 89 -6.86 14.49 2.76
N LEU A 90 -5.78 14.66 2.00
CA LEU A 90 -5.65 14.01 0.69
C LEU A 90 -5.58 12.49 0.80
N LYS A 91 -4.94 11.96 1.85
CA LYS A 91 -4.89 10.52 2.08
C LYS A 91 -6.26 9.95 2.42
N GLU A 92 -7.05 10.66 3.23
CA GLU A 92 -8.40 10.25 3.63
C GLU A 92 -9.41 10.31 2.46
N HIS A 93 -9.14 11.15 1.45
CA HIS A 93 -10.00 11.31 0.26
C HIS A 93 -9.39 10.68 -1.00
N ALA A 94 -8.35 9.87 -0.85
CA ALA A 94 -7.71 9.21 -1.98
C ALA A 94 -8.56 8.04 -2.49
N ASP A 95 -8.75 7.99 -3.81
CA ASP A 95 -9.37 6.86 -4.50
C ASP A 95 -8.44 5.65 -4.53
N TYR A 96 -7.12 5.91 -4.59
CA TYR A 96 -6.08 4.90 -4.60
C TYR A 96 -4.98 5.27 -3.61
N ILE A 97 -4.65 4.35 -2.70
CA ILE A 97 -3.48 4.46 -1.82
C ILE A 97 -2.51 3.35 -2.21
N LEU A 98 -1.30 3.72 -2.62
CA LEU A 98 -0.28 2.77 -3.04
C LEU A 98 0.95 2.88 -2.12
N ASP A 99 1.17 1.86 -1.32
CA ASP A 99 2.38 1.76 -0.50
C ASP A 99 3.57 1.34 -1.37
N SER A 100 4.57 2.20 -1.43
CA SER A 100 5.78 2.00 -2.19
C SER A 100 6.96 1.50 -1.34
N SER A 101 6.74 1.12 -0.08
CA SER A 101 7.82 0.76 0.86
C SER A 101 8.70 -0.36 0.33
N GLN A 102 8.08 -1.40 -0.22
CA GLN A 102 8.75 -2.59 -0.72
C GLN A 102 8.84 -2.66 -2.26
N LEU A 103 8.29 -1.64 -2.96
CA LEU A 103 8.23 -1.66 -4.41
C LEU A 103 9.50 -1.09 -5.06
N LEU A 104 10.03 -1.79 -6.03
CA LEU A 104 10.98 -1.25 -6.98
C LEU A 104 10.24 -0.33 -7.98
N THR A 105 10.97 0.60 -8.60
CA THR A 105 10.40 1.54 -9.58
C THR A 105 9.62 0.84 -10.70
N ARG A 106 10.10 -0.32 -11.17
CA ARG A 106 9.43 -1.12 -12.21
C ARG A 106 8.10 -1.71 -11.71
N GLU A 107 8.05 -2.08 -10.44
CA GLU A 107 6.86 -2.67 -9.82
C GLU A 107 5.81 -1.59 -9.55
N LEU A 108 6.23 -0.44 -9.04
CA LEU A 108 5.38 0.74 -8.92
C LEU A 108 4.76 1.11 -10.27
N LYS A 109 5.56 1.14 -11.35
CA LYS A 109 5.03 1.39 -12.70
C LYS A 109 3.99 0.35 -13.12
N ALA A 110 4.24 -0.94 -12.84
CA ALA A 110 3.31 -2.01 -13.18
C ALA A 110 1.97 -1.85 -12.43
N GLU A 111 1.99 -1.43 -11.15
CA GLU A 111 0.77 -1.14 -10.40
C GLU A 111 0.01 0.06 -10.96
N LEU A 112 0.69 1.14 -11.30
CA LEU A 112 0.07 2.30 -11.96
C LEU A 112 -0.54 1.94 -13.32
N ASP A 113 0.12 1.09 -14.11
CA ASP A 113 -0.40 0.61 -15.39
C ASP A 113 -1.69 -0.22 -15.21
N LYS A 114 -1.81 -1.00 -14.12
CA LYS A 114 -3.05 -1.74 -13.80
C LYS A 114 -4.20 -0.78 -13.52
N ILE A 115 -3.96 0.26 -12.72
CA ILE A 115 -4.98 1.23 -12.31
C ILE A 115 -5.43 2.07 -13.52
N PHE A 116 -4.51 2.76 -14.16
CA PHE A 116 -4.85 3.86 -15.08
C PHE A 116 -4.85 3.48 -16.56
N VAL A 117 -4.21 2.36 -16.95
CA VAL A 117 -4.13 1.93 -18.34
C VAL A 117 -5.06 0.76 -18.62
N LYS A 118 -5.10 -0.24 -17.73
CA LYS A 118 -5.88 -1.46 -17.95
C LYS A 118 -7.29 -1.42 -17.38
N ASN A 119 -7.64 -0.37 -16.64
CA ASN A 119 -8.94 -0.24 -15.95
C ASN A 119 -9.32 -1.50 -15.14
N LEU A 120 -8.33 -2.21 -14.62
CA LEU A 120 -8.57 -3.33 -13.73
C LEU A 120 -8.95 -2.71 -12.38
N GLY A 121 -10.17 -2.95 -11.92
CA GLY A 121 -10.67 -2.40 -10.66
C GLY A 121 -9.65 -2.61 -9.54
N PHE A 122 -9.02 -1.54 -9.11
CA PHE A 122 -8.05 -1.55 -8.03
C PHE A 122 -8.83 -1.49 -6.72
N LYS A 123 -8.63 -2.48 -5.88
CA LYS A 123 -9.10 -2.41 -4.49
C LYS A 123 -7.93 -1.92 -3.65
N ASN A 124 -8.13 -0.85 -2.89
CA ASN A 124 -7.13 -0.23 -2.00
C ASN A 124 -6.71 -1.13 -0.82
N LEU A 125 -7.02 -2.41 -0.88
CA LEU A 125 -6.69 -3.36 0.16
C LEU A 125 -5.51 -4.22 -0.26
N MET A 126 -4.39 -4.07 0.44
CA MET A 126 -3.26 -4.97 0.35
C MET A 126 -3.32 -5.96 1.51
N ILE A 127 -3.42 -7.24 1.18
CA ILE A 127 -3.37 -8.32 2.16
C ILE A 127 -1.94 -8.86 2.18
N THR A 128 -1.27 -8.72 3.31
CA THR A 128 0.04 -9.32 3.54
C THR A 128 -0.15 -10.57 4.40
N VAL A 129 0.30 -11.71 3.88
CA VAL A 129 0.30 -12.98 4.62
C VAL A 129 1.72 -13.28 5.06
N LEU A 130 1.94 -13.32 6.38
CA LEU A 130 3.24 -13.57 6.98
C LEU A 130 3.23 -14.91 7.72
N SER A 131 4.20 -15.78 7.42
CA SER A 131 4.48 -16.98 8.21
C SER A 131 5.58 -16.68 9.23
N PHE A 132 5.32 -16.96 10.51
CA PHE A 132 6.28 -16.71 11.58
C PHE A 132 6.29 -17.84 12.62
N GLY A 133 7.37 -17.92 13.39
CA GLY A 133 7.46 -18.82 14.52
C GLY A 133 7.28 -18.10 15.85
N PHE A 134 6.39 -18.59 16.71
CA PHE A 134 6.11 -18.01 18.03
C PHE A 134 7.34 -17.83 18.93
N LYS A 135 8.44 -18.52 18.64
CA LYS A 135 9.72 -18.38 19.38
C LYS A 135 10.24 -16.95 19.39
N TYR A 136 9.94 -16.18 18.33
CA TYR A 136 10.42 -14.81 18.15
C TYR A 136 9.36 -13.74 18.46
N GLY A 137 8.21 -14.16 18.97
CA GLY A 137 7.08 -13.30 19.25
C GLY A 137 6.10 -13.21 18.08
N ILE A 138 5.01 -12.50 18.31
CA ILE A 138 4.00 -12.18 17.30
C ILE A 138 4.43 -10.86 16.65
N PRO A 139 4.38 -10.74 15.29
CA PRO A 139 4.63 -9.47 14.62
C PRO A 139 3.71 -8.38 15.17
N SER A 140 4.26 -7.23 15.53
CA SER A 140 3.54 -6.15 16.21
C SER A 140 2.56 -5.39 15.29
N ASP A 141 2.69 -5.57 13.99
CA ASP A 141 1.92 -4.97 12.91
C ASP A 141 0.86 -5.92 12.32
N SER A 142 0.62 -7.06 12.99
CA SER A 142 -0.38 -8.03 12.53
C SER A 142 -1.78 -7.63 12.99
N ASP A 143 -2.72 -7.50 12.04
CA ASP A 143 -4.15 -7.30 12.34
C ASP A 143 -4.83 -8.59 12.78
N LEU A 144 -4.43 -9.72 12.18
CA LEU A 144 -4.96 -11.06 12.48
C LEU A 144 -3.82 -12.05 12.68
N VAL A 145 -3.96 -12.90 13.70
CA VAL A 145 -2.99 -13.95 13.99
C VAL A 145 -3.73 -15.27 14.16
N PHE A 146 -3.29 -16.29 13.42
CA PHE A 146 -3.83 -17.64 13.48
C PHE A 146 -2.77 -18.62 13.96
N ASP A 147 -3.08 -19.36 14.99
CA ASP A 147 -2.24 -20.47 15.44
C ASP A 147 -2.61 -21.74 14.67
N VAL A 148 -1.71 -22.16 13.78
CA VAL A 148 -1.89 -23.34 12.93
C VAL A 148 -1.16 -24.59 13.44
N ARG A 149 -0.71 -24.61 14.71
CA ARG A 149 0.01 -25.75 15.30
C ARG A 149 -0.85 -26.99 15.51
N PHE A 150 -2.16 -26.88 15.30
CA PHE A 150 -3.06 -28.05 15.25
C PHE A 150 -2.93 -28.87 13.95
N LEU A 151 -2.26 -28.32 12.92
CA LEU A 151 -2.00 -29.01 11.66
C LEU A 151 -0.83 -30.01 11.83
N PRO A 152 -0.79 -31.06 10.96
CA PRO A 152 0.31 -32.02 11.01
C PRO A 152 1.64 -31.33 10.74
N ASN A 153 2.61 -31.58 11.62
CA ASN A 153 3.92 -30.94 11.53
C ASN A 153 4.89 -31.84 10.74
N PRO A 154 5.32 -31.41 9.53
CA PRO A 154 6.24 -32.19 8.70
C PRO A 154 7.62 -32.41 9.33
N TYR A 155 8.00 -31.60 10.32
CA TYR A 155 9.27 -31.71 11.02
C TYR A 155 9.48 -33.09 11.70
N TYR A 156 8.39 -33.78 12.07
CA TYR A 156 8.47 -35.10 12.71
C TYR A 156 8.63 -36.26 11.71
N ILE A 157 8.67 -35.97 10.41
CA ILE A 157 8.92 -36.92 9.34
C ILE A 157 10.35 -36.70 8.83
N ASP A 158 11.19 -37.75 8.93
CA ASP A 158 12.63 -37.61 8.66
C ASP A 158 12.93 -37.13 7.24
N GLU A 159 12.16 -37.61 6.25
CA GLU A 159 12.29 -37.22 4.84
C GLU A 159 11.83 -35.77 4.58
N LEU A 160 10.94 -35.22 5.39
CA LEU A 160 10.41 -33.87 5.21
C LEU A 160 11.13 -32.83 6.07
N ARG A 161 11.79 -33.26 7.14
CA ARG A 161 12.48 -32.38 8.09
C ARG A 161 13.48 -31.39 7.46
N PRO A 162 14.31 -31.78 6.47
CA PRO A 162 15.25 -30.85 5.85
C PRO A 162 14.60 -29.92 4.81
N LEU A 163 13.33 -30.14 4.48
CA LEU A 163 12.58 -29.40 3.45
C LEU A 163 11.79 -28.25 4.08
N SER A 164 11.30 -27.35 3.23
CA SER A 164 10.50 -26.18 3.59
C SER A 164 9.07 -26.28 3.01
N GLY A 165 8.15 -25.39 3.43
CA GLY A 165 6.80 -25.32 2.88
C GLY A 165 6.72 -24.99 1.38
N ASN A 166 7.82 -24.49 0.79
CA ASN A 166 7.93 -24.25 -0.65
C ASN A 166 8.23 -25.54 -1.43
N ASP A 167 8.64 -26.60 -0.74
CA ASP A 167 8.93 -27.89 -1.36
C ASP A 167 7.66 -28.71 -1.48
N LYS A 168 7.38 -29.22 -2.67
CA LYS A 168 6.16 -29.92 -2.99
C LYS A 168 5.80 -31.06 -2.01
N PRO A 169 6.73 -31.94 -1.57
CA PRO A 169 6.41 -32.98 -0.61
C PRO A 169 5.86 -32.47 0.72
N VAL A 170 6.40 -31.36 1.23
CA VAL A 170 5.92 -30.70 2.47
C VAL A 170 4.56 -30.08 2.26
N SER A 171 4.39 -29.34 1.17
CA SER A 171 3.11 -28.74 0.81
C SER A 171 2.02 -29.81 0.63
N ASP A 172 2.29 -30.86 -0.11
CA ASP A 172 1.33 -31.97 -0.32
C ASP A 172 0.97 -32.66 1.00
N TYR A 173 1.93 -32.87 1.89
CA TYR A 173 1.70 -33.49 3.20
C TYR A 173 0.74 -32.64 4.07
N VAL A 174 0.95 -31.34 4.15
CA VAL A 174 0.11 -30.44 4.96
C VAL A 174 -1.25 -30.21 4.29
N MET A 175 -1.29 -29.99 2.97
CA MET A 175 -2.51 -29.66 2.25
C MET A 175 -3.45 -30.86 2.04
N ASN A 176 -2.95 -32.09 2.07
CA ASN A 176 -3.78 -33.29 2.01
C ASN A 176 -4.51 -33.59 3.34
N CYS A 177 -4.17 -32.90 4.43
CA CYS A 177 -4.88 -33.00 5.68
C CYS A 177 -6.26 -32.34 5.58
N GLU A 178 -7.31 -33.04 6.01
CA GLU A 178 -8.68 -32.50 6.03
C GLU A 178 -8.78 -31.22 6.87
N ALA A 179 -8.11 -31.17 8.03
CA ALA A 179 -8.09 -30.00 8.89
C ALA A 179 -7.49 -28.77 8.19
N SER A 180 -6.50 -28.96 7.31
CA SER A 180 -5.91 -27.87 6.52
C SER A 180 -6.91 -27.28 5.54
N ARG A 181 -7.68 -28.14 4.86
CA ARG A 181 -8.70 -27.69 3.89
C ARG A 181 -9.82 -26.94 4.60
N ILE A 182 -10.36 -27.51 5.68
CA ILE A 182 -11.42 -26.87 6.47
C ILE A 182 -10.95 -25.52 7.03
N PHE A 183 -9.70 -25.44 7.51
CA PHE A 183 -9.14 -24.19 8.00
C PHE A 183 -9.05 -23.14 6.91
N LEU A 184 -8.53 -23.48 5.73
CA LEU A 184 -8.40 -22.56 4.60
C LEU A 184 -9.75 -22.04 4.11
N ASP A 185 -10.76 -22.90 4.03
CA ASP A 185 -12.11 -22.49 3.64
C ASP A 185 -12.68 -21.46 4.63
N LYS A 186 -12.57 -21.77 5.95
CA LYS A 186 -13.01 -20.84 7.00
C LYS A 186 -12.22 -19.54 7.02
N LEU A 187 -10.92 -19.59 6.76
CA LEU A 187 -10.07 -18.42 6.68
C LEU A 187 -10.46 -17.54 5.47
N ALA A 188 -10.71 -18.16 4.31
CA ALA A 188 -11.15 -17.48 3.11
C ALA A 188 -12.51 -16.77 3.33
N ASP A 189 -13.46 -17.45 3.96
CA ASP A 189 -14.77 -16.89 4.31
C ASP A 189 -14.62 -15.69 5.25
N MET A 190 -13.79 -15.82 6.30
CA MET A 190 -13.56 -14.75 7.26
C MET A 190 -12.86 -13.54 6.63
N VAL A 191 -11.82 -13.77 5.84
CA VAL A 191 -11.11 -12.69 5.12
C VAL A 191 -12.08 -12.01 4.16
N SER A 192 -12.91 -12.76 3.43
CA SER A 192 -13.93 -12.20 2.53
C SER A 192 -14.99 -11.37 3.27
N PHE A 193 -15.33 -11.76 4.50
CA PHE A 193 -16.27 -11.00 5.35
C PHE A 193 -15.65 -9.70 5.87
N LEU A 194 -14.36 -9.70 6.19
CA LEU A 194 -13.64 -8.53 6.71
C LEU A 194 -13.25 -7.53 5.62
N ILE A 195 -13.24 -7.97 4.37
CA ILE A 195 -12.94 -7.12 3.21
C ILE A 195 -14.25 -6.63 2.62
N PRO A 196 -14.57 -5.33 2.71
CA PRO A 196 -15.79 -4.75 2.15
C PRO A 196 -15.83 -4.76 0.62
#